data_4c81727753a1d875128ae7bee62e481e
#
_entry.id   4c81727753a1d875128ae7bee62e481e
#
_cell.length_a   1.000
_cell.length_b   1.000
_cell.length_c   1.000
_cell.angle_alpha   90.00
_cell.angle_beta   90.00
_cell.angle_gamma   90.00
#
_symmetry.space_group_name_H-M   'P 1'
#
loop_
_entity.id
_entity.type
_entity.pdbx_description
1 polymer ?
#
loop_
_entity_poly.entity_id
_entity_poly.type
_entity_poly.pdbx_seq_one_letter_code
_entity_poly.pdbx_strand_id
1 'polypeptide(L)'
;MNSRSADEPALPRALELLWQDSAPPRRGLNRQGIVAAAIELADTDGLGALSMARLAERLGCGTMSLYRHVANKDELVVFMLSAAPDPPPAPPDADWRAALSDWANGLWDVYHQHPWILRASTSGLPADPGQLAWLDAGLAALRGTPLTEHDKLAAVMSVLYFVRGAAALDLEAGSLDASQYPQLLRRLMDPARYPALAAALSAGVFDGADDDPSAGLASGLRRLLDGIGVEVTAANTDSRSGDG
;
A
#
# COMPACT_ATOMS: atom_id res chain seq x y z
N MET A 1 7.61 -15.83 33.86
CA MET A 1 6.34 -15.23 34.35
C MET A 1 6.53 -13.72 34.22
N ASN A 2 6.21 -13.17 33.02
CA ASN A 2 6.32 -11.72 32.75
C ASN A 2 5.06 -11.06 33.28
N SER A 3 5.20 -10.29 34.35
CA SER A 3 4.15 -9.40 34.85
C SER A 3 3.98 -8.26 33.83
N ARG A 4 2.91 -8.31 33.02
CA ARG A 4 2.47 -7.15 32.24
C ARG A 4 2.24 -5.99 33.21
N SER A 5 2.93 -4.86 32.98
CA SER A 5 2.67 -3.61 33.69
C SER A 5 1.22 -3.18 33.45
N ALA A 6 0.54 -2.70 34.49
CA ALA A 6 -0.86 -2.29 34.48
C ALA A 6 -1.14 -1.02 33.60
N ASP A 7 -0.16 -0.54 32.85
CA ASP A 7 -0.21 0.72 32.07
C ASP A 7 -0.01 0.50 30.55
N GLU A 8 0.03 -0.77 30.08
CA GLU A 8 0.07 -1.05 28.65
C GLU A 8 -1.34 -0.93 28.05
N PRO A 9 -1.52 -0.13 26.97
CA PRO A 9 -2.81 -0.04 26.29
C PRO A 9 -3.21 -1.42 25.76
N ALA A 10 -4.44 -1.85 26.05
CA ALA A 10 -4.96 -3.12 25.57
C ALA A 10 -4.97 -3.12 24.04
N LEU A 11 -4.33 -4.09 23.41
CA LEU A 11 -4.36 -4.25 21.97
C LEU A 11 -5.77 -4.63 21.49
N PRO A 12 -6.22 -4.12 20.34
CA PRO A 12 -7.43 -4.61 19.70
C PRO A 12 -7.36 -6.12 19.47
N ARG A 13 -8.46 -6.84 19.75
CA ARG A 13 -8.52 -8.31 19.65
C ARG A 13 -8.01 -8.85 18.30
N ALA A 14 -8.31 -8.15 17.20
CA ALA A 14 -7.83 -8.53 15.88
C ALA A 14 -6.31 -8.61 15.82
N LEU A 15 -5.61 -7.60 16.36
CA LEU A 15 -4.15 -7.57 16.40
C LEU A 15 -3.61 -8.66 17.33
N GLU A 16 -4.18 -8.85 18.50
CA GLU A 16 -3.76 -9.95 19.39
C GLU A 16 -3.82 -11.31 18.69
N LEU A 17 -4.90 -11.55 17.92
CA LEU A 17 -5.08 -12.79 17.17
C LEU A 17 -4.13 -12.94 15.97
N LEU A 18 -3.69 -11.85 15.37
CA LEU A 18 -2.71 -11.86 14.27
C LEU A 18 -1.28 -12.13 14.76
N TRP A 19 -0.95 -11.66 15.96
CA TRP A 19 0.36 -11.86 16.58
C TRP A 19 0.51 -13.17 17.35
N GLN A 20 -0.59 -13.90 17.54
CA GLN A 20 -0.52 -15.25 18.09
C GLN A 20 -0.12 -16.23 16.97
N ASP A 21 0.85 -17.09 17.23
CA ASP A 21 1.23 -18.17 16.32
C ASP A 21 0.00 -19.00 15.95
N SER A 22 -0.40 -18.93 14.70
CA SER A 22 -1.54 -19.70 14.22
C SER A 22 -1.14 -21.16 14.11
N ALA A 23 -1.81 -22.00 14.85
CA ALA A 23 -1.70 -23.46 14.67
C ALA A 23 -1.96 -23.81 13.19
N PRO A 24 -1.30 -24.86 12.65
CA PRO A 24 -1.50 -25.26 11.25
C PRO A 24 -2.99 -25.44 10.94
N PRO A 25 -3.43 -25.11 9.71
CA PRO A 25 -4.84 -25.12 9.34
C PRO A 25 -5.45 -26.50 9.57
N ARG A 26 -6.48 -26.56 10.39
CA ARG A 26 -7.28 -27.79 10.59
C ARG A 26 -8.21 -27.95 9.39
N ARG A 27 -8.52 -29.22 9.03
CA ARG A 27 -9.54 -29.54 8.02
C ARG A 27 -10.88 -28.95 8.48
N GLY A 28 -11.58 -28.24 7.57
CA GLY A 28 -12.86 -27.59 7.85
C GLY A 28 -12.76 -26.06 7.87
N LEU A 29 -13.86 -25.41 8.29
CA LEU A 29 -13.93 -23.95 8.38
C LEU A 29 -12.92 -23.44 9.41
N ASN A 30 -12.03 -22.55 8.98
CA ASN A 30 -11.01 -21.93 9.79
C ASN A 30 -10.82 -20.45 9.39
N ARG A 31 -10.13 -19.67 10.24
CA ARG A 31 -9.96 -18.23 10.02
C ARG A 31 -9.27 -17.93 8.70
N GLN A 32 -8.22 -18.68 8.33
CA GLN A 32 -7.48 -18.46 7.09
C GLN A 32 -8.36 -18.64 5.86
N GLY A 33 -9.16 -19.72 5.79
CA GLY A 33 -10.10 -19.97 4.70
C GLY A 33 -11.22 -18.92 4.61
N ILE A 34 -11.69 -18.44 5.77
CA ILE A 34 -12.68 -17.34 5.83
C ILE A 34 -12.08 -16.05 5.27
N VAL A 35 -10.86 -15.71 5.68
CA VAL A 35 -10.14 -14.51 5.20
C VAL A 35 -9.86 -14.60 3.71
N ALA A 36 -9.36 -15.73 3.21
CA ALA A 36 -9.11 -15.94 1.79
C ALA A 36 -10.39 -15.76 0.94
N ALA A 37 -11.49 -16.37 1.34
CA ALA A 37 -12.77 -16.21 0.64
C ALA A 37 -13.31 -14.77 0.71
N ALA A 38 -13.04 -14.05 1.78
CA ALA A 38 -13.42 -12.65 1.93
C ALA A 38 -12.58 -11.73 1.03
N ILE A 39 -11.28 -12.00 0.88
CA ILE A 39 -10.38 -11.30 -0.05
C ILE A 39 -10.88 -11.51 -1.48
N GLU A 40 -11.09 -12.76 -1.91
CA GLU A 40 -11.62 -13.06 -3.25
C GLU A 40 -12.95 -12.36 -3.53
N LEU A 41 -13.85 -12.27 -2.53
CA LEU A 41 -15.11 -11.57 -2.67
C LEU A 41 -14.92 -10.07 -2.83
N ALA A 42 -13.98 -9.48 -2.08
CA ALA A 42 -13.67 -8.08 -2.16
C ALA A 42 -12.93 -7.69 -3.46
N ASP A 43 -12.07 -8.58 -3.98
CA ASP A 43 -11.39 -8.39 -5.27
C ASP A 43 -12.37 -8.43 -6.43
N THR A 44 -13.36 -9.34 -6.38
CA THR A 44 -14.34 -9.52 -7.47
C THR A 44 -15.44 -8.46 -7.45
N ASP A 45 -16.01 -8.18 -6.28
CA ASP A 45 -17.25 -7.41 -6.15
C ASP A 45 -17.07 -6.10 -5.33
N GLY A 46 -15.86 -5.84 -4.89
CA GLY A 46 -15.51 -4.70 -4.04
C GLY A 46 -15.84 -4.89 -2.55
N LEU A 47 -15.18 -4.13 -1.70
CA LEU A 47 -15.36 -4.19 -0.23
C LEU A 47 -16.80 -3.89 0.22
N GLY A 48 -17.53 -3.08 -0.55
CA GLY A 48 -18.94 -2.77 -0.27
C GLY A 48 -19.85 -3.99 -0.35
N ALA A 49 -19.53 -4.95 -1.19
CA ALA A 49 -20.29 -6.18 -1.36
C ALA A 49 -20.03 -7.23 -0.25
N LEU A 50 -18.97 -7.05 0.53
CA LEU A 50 -18.62 -7.96 1.63
C LEU A 50 -19.61 -7.84 2.78
N SER A 51 -20.31 -8.95 3.07
CA SER A 51 -21.16 -9.10 4.26
C SER A 51 -21.00 -10.51 4.84
N MET A 52 -21.23 -10.67 6.14
CA MET A 52 -21.14 -11.99 6.79
C MET A 52 -22.13 -13.00 6.19
N ALA A 53 -23.30 -12.56 5.74
CA ALA A 53 -24.29 -13.44 5.09
C ALA A 53 -23.77 -13.95 3.74
N ARG A 54 -23.27 -13.05 2.90
CA ARG A 54 -22.76 -13.39 1.56
C ARG A 54 -21.50 -14.27 1.65
N LEU A 55 -20.63 -14.00 2.62
CA LEU A 55 -19.46 -14.83 2.88
C LEU A 55 -19.83 -16.23 3.36
N ALA A 56 -20.86 -16.35 4.23
CA ALA A 56 -21.37 -17.64 4.68
C ALA A 56 -21.96 -18.45 3.54
N GLU A 57 -22.73 -17.82 2.64
CA GLU A 57 -23.26 -18.44 1.43
C GLU A 57 -22.13 -18.96 0.53
N ARG A 58 -21.10 -18.14 0.26
CA ARG A 58 -19.93 -18.55 -0.55
C ARG A 58 -19.19 -19.74 0.04
N LEU A 59 -19.08 -19.81 1.37
CA LEU A 59 -18.42 -20.91 2.09
C LEU A 59 -19.32 -22.13 2.38
N GLY A 60 -20.58 -22.08 1.98
CA GLY A 60 -21.54 -23.17 2.20
C GLY A 60 -21.81 -23.43 3.68
N CYS A 61 -21.80 -22.41 4.53
CA CYS A 61 -21.98 -22.55 5.98
C CYS A 61 -23.00 -21.55 6.55
N GLY A 62 -23.42 -21.75 7.78
CA GLY A 62 -24.26 -20.77 8.48
C GLY A 62 -23.44 -19.58 8.98
N THR A 63 -24.03 -18.38 9.01
CA THR A 63 -23.37 -17.16 9.52
C THR A 63 -22.85 -17.30 10.95
N MET A 64 -23.57 -18.04 11.81
CA MET A 64 -23.14 -18.35 13.19
C MET A 64 -21.82 -19.14 13.23
N SER A 65 -21.51 -19.89 12.18
CA SER A 65 -20.24 -20.60 12.10
C SER A 65 -19.07 -19.64 11.84
N LEU A 66 -19.28 -18.58 11.06
CA LEU A 66 -18.29 -17.53 10.84
C LEU A 66 -17.99 -16.76 12.13
N TYR A 67 -19.02 -16.38 12.88
CA TYR A 67 -18.87 -15.60 14.11
C TYR A 67 -18.08 -16.31 15.21
N ARG A 68 -17.88 -17.63 15.13
CA ARG A 68 -16.95 -18.36 16.01
C ARG A 68 -15.47 -18.09 15.70
N HIS A 69 -15.16 -17.63 14.49
CA HIS A 69 -13.79 -17.38 14.03
C HIS A 69 -13.47 -15.89 13.90
N VAL A 70 -14.48 -15.07 13.61
CA VAL A 70 -14.35 -13.63 13.34
C VAL A 70 -15.51 -12.91 14.03
N ALA A 71 -15.23 -11.96 14.91
CA ALA A 71 -16.26 -11.34 15.74
C ALA A 71 -17.23 -10.44 14.93
N ASN A 72 -16.73 -9.74 13.93
CA ASN A 72 -17.51 -8.83 13.08
C ASN A 72 -16.78 -8.55 11.76
N LYS A 73 -17.41 -7.75 10.88
CA LYS A 73 -16.84 -7.35 9.59
C LYS A 73 -15.56 -6.52 9.74
N ASP A 74 -15.48 -5.66 10.74
CA ASP A 74 -14.30 -4.79 10.92
C ASP A 74 -13.07 -5.61 11.32
N GLU A 75 -13.25 -6.59 12.21
CA GLU A 75 -12.19 -7.56 12.56
C GLU A 75 -11.76 -8.37 11.33
N LEU A 76 -12.72 -8.80 10.50
CA LEU A 76 -12.42 -9.50 9.25
C LEU A 76 -11.59 -8.63 8.31
N VAL A 77 -11.92 -7.35 8.16
CA VAL A 77 -11.16 -6.42 7.31
C VAL A 77 -9.72 -6.25 7.81
N VAL A 78 -9.50 -6.21 9.12
CA VAL A 78 -8.13 -6.19 9.67
C VAL A 78 -7.36 -7.45 9.29
N PHE A 79 -7.98 -8.62 9.38
CA PHE A 79 -7.35 -9.87 8.94
C PHE A 79 -7.07 -9.90 7.44
N MET A 80 -7.99 -9.38 6.63
CA MET A 80 -7.83 -9.27 5.16
C MET A 80 -6.66 -8.34 4.80
N LEU A 81 -6.55 -7.17 5.45
CA LEU A 81 -5.45 -6.22 5.22
C LEU A 81 -4.08 -6.80 5.55
N SER A 82 -4.00 -7.65 6.56
CA SER A 82 -2.76 -8.35 6.93
C SER A 82 -2.41 -9.51 5.98
N ALA A 83 -3.41 -10.14 5.38
CA ALA A 83 -3.24 -11.38 4.62
C ALA A 83 -3.27 -11.19 3.10
N ALA A 84 -3.86 -10.10 2.60
CA ALA A 84 -4.01 -9.87 1.17
C ALA A 84 -2.68 -9.56 0.46
N PRO A 85 -1.79 -8.72 1.00
CA PRO A 85 -0.51 -8.50 0.36
C PRO A 85 0.34 -9.78 0.41
N ASP A 86 0.83 -10.21 -0.74
CA ASP A 86 1.89 -11.21 -0.80
C ASP A 86 3.12 -10.73 0.01
N PRO A 87 3.99 -11.62 0.48
CA PRO A 87 5.23 -11.22 1.12
C PRO A 87 6.00 -10.23 0.24
N PRO A 88 6.57 -9.16 0.83
CA PRO A 88 7.32 -8.18 0.07
C PRO A 88 8.51 -8.84 -0.64
N PRO A 89 8.95 -8.28 -1.80
CA PRO A 89 10.13 -8.79 -2.49
C PRO A 89 11.36 -8.73 -1.59
N ALA A 90 12.19 -9.75 -1.65
CA ALA A 90 13.48 -9.74 -0.95
C ALA A 90 14.38 -8.67 -1.56
N PRO A 91 14.96 -7.74 -0.78
CA PRO A 91 15.83 -6.72 -1.32
C PRO A 91 17.06 -7.38 -1.96
N PRO A 92 17.47 -6.97 -3.19
CA PRO A 92 18.73 -7.39 -3.77
C PRO A 92 19.90 -6.88 -2.93
N ASP A 93 20.97 -7.67 -2.81
CA ASP A 93 22.08 -7.46 -1.87
C ASP A 93 22.94 -6.20 -2.13
N ALA A 94 22.73 -5.46 -3.24
CA ALA A 94 23.77 -4.53 -3.70
C ALA A 94 23.31 -3.10 -4.00
N ASP A 95 22.06 -2.82 -4.33
CA ASP A 95 21.61 -1.49 -4.74
C ASP A 95 20.31 -1.08 -4.06
N TRP A 96 20.44 -0.13 -3.13
CA TRP A 96 19.29 0.42 -2.41
C TRP A 96 18.23 1.00 -3.35
N ARG A 97 18.66 1.60 -4.48
CA ARG A 97 17.75 2.23 -5.45
C ARG A 97 16.91 1.17 -6.17
N ALA A 98 17.54 0.09 -6.62
CA ALA A 98 16.84 -1.04 -7.23
C ALA A 98 15.91 -1.70 -6.20
N ALA A 99 16.40 -1.97 -4.99
CA ALA A 99 15.62 -2.57 -3.91
C ALA A 99 14.37 -1.75 -3.55
N LEU A 100 14.51 -0.43 -3.41
CA LEU A 100 13.38 0.45 -3.10
C LEU A 100 12.42 0.63 -4.30
N SER A 101 12.94 0.52 -5.54
CA SER A 101 12.11 0.49 -6.75
C SER A 101 11.27 -0.78 -6.83
N ASP A 102 11.86 -1.95 -6.58
CA ASP A 102 11.16 -3.24 -6.58
C ASP A 102 10.09 -3.28 -5.47
N TRP A 103 10.41 -2.74 -4.29
CA TRP A 103 9.45 -2.59 -3.20
C TRP A 103 8.27 -1.69 -3.59
N ALA A 104 8.54 -0.56 -4.24
CA ALA A 104 7.50 0.37 -4.70
C ALA A 104 6.60 -0.25 -5.77
N ASN A 105 7.19 -0.98 -6.74
CA ASN A 105 6.45 -1.71 -7.77
C ASN A 105 5.60 -2.84 -7.15
N GLY A 106 6.14 -3.58 -6.18
CA GLY A 106 5.36 -4.59 -5.46
C GLY A 106 4.14 -3.99 -4.73
N LEU A 107 4.28 -2.81 -4.11
CA LEU A 107 3.13 -2.09 -3.52
C LEU A 107 2.11 -1.67 -4.58
N TRP A 108 2.56 -1.21 -5.73
CA TRP A 108 1.70 -0.87 -6.86
C TRP A 108 0.89 -2.08 -7.30
N ASP A 109 1.52 -3.23 -7.46
CA ASP A 109 0.87 -4.49 -7.84
C ASP A 109 -0.17 -4.93 -6.78
N VAL A 110 0.17 -4.83 -5.49
CA VAL A 110 -0.76 -5.11 -4.38
C VAL A 110 -2.02 -4.24 -4.48
N TYR A 111 -1.88 -2.93 -4.73
CA TYR A 111 -3.03 -2.03 -4.83
C TYR A 111 -3.88 -2.30 -6.08
N HIS A 112 -3.30 -2.75 -7.19
CA HIS A 112 -4.04 -3.13 -8.39
C HIS A 112 -4.71 -4.50 -8.25
N GLN A 113 -4.05 -5.45 -7.59
CA GLN A 113 -4.63 -6.75 -7.28
C GLN A 113 -5.76 -6.66 -6.27
N HIS A 114 -5.62 -5.76 -5.29
CA HIS A 114 -6.56 -5.57 -4.18
C HIS A 114 -7.00 -4.11 -4.02
N PRO A 115 -7.77 -3.54 -4.99
CA PRO A 115 -8.14 -2.11 -4.98
C PRO A 115 -8.88 -1.65 -3.72
N TRP A 116 -9.55 -2.58 -3.05
CA TRP A 116 -10.29 -2.32 -1.83
C TRP A 116 -9.39 -1.93 -0.65
N ILE A 117 -8.09 -2.27 -0.67
CA ILE A 117 -7.11 -1.89 0.37
C ILE A 117 -7.02 -0.36 0.48
N LEU A 118 -7.05 0.35 -0.65
CA LEU A 118 -7.01 1.81 -0.68
C LEU A 118 -8.21 2.46 0.03
N ARG A 119 -9.36 1.78 0.02
CA ARG A 119 -10.64 2.22 0.61
C ARG A 119 -10.87 1.66 2.01
N ALA A 120 -10.15 0.63 2.40
CA ALA A 120 -10.21 0.06 3.74
C ALA A 120 -9.54 1.02 4.72
N SER A 121 -10.30 2.02 5.21
CA SER A 121 -9.81 2.94 6.23
C SER A 121 -9.50 2.19 7.51
N THR A 122 -8.23 1.97 7.78
CA THR A 122 -7.77 1.63 9.12
C THR A 122 -7.42 2.93 9.83
N SER A 123 -8.20 3.27 10.83
CA SER A 123 -7.88 4.39 11.72
C SER A 123 -6.72 3.96 12.62
N GLY A 124 -5.49 4.23 12.21
CA GLY A 124 -4.34 3.92 13.05
C GLY A 124 -3.03 3.69 12.27
N LEU A 125 -1.95 3.58 13.01
CA LEU A 125 -0.65 3.17 12.50
C LEU A 125 -0.68 1.68 12.12
N PRO A 126 0.08 1.24 11.09
CA PRO A 126 0.19 -0.16 10.76
C PRO A 126 0.73 -0.94 11.97
N ALA A 127 -0.01 -1.94 12.40
CA ALA A 127 0.35 -2.74 13.58
C ALA A 127 0.13 -4.24 13.36
N ASP A 128 -0.38 -4.63 12.20
CA ASP A 128 -0.53 -6.04 11.84
C ASP A 128 0.72 -6.60 11.17
N PRO A 129 0.95 -7.93 11.26
CA PRO A 129 2.16 -8.56 10.74
C PRO A 129 2.41 -8.31 9.24
N GLY A 130 1.36 -8.29 8.41
CA GLY A 130 1.48 -8.09 6.98
C GLY A 130 2.01 -6.69 6.63
N GLN A 131 1.38 -5.65 7.18
CA GLN A 131 1.82 -4.28 6.95
C GLN A 131 3.22 -4.02 7.52
N LEU A 132 3.54 -4.58 8.70
CA LEU A 132 4.87 -4.43 9.29
C LEU A 132 5.95 -5.16 8.47
N ALA A 133 5.64 -6.29 7.86
CA ALA A 133 6.58 -6.98 6.97
C ALA A 133 6.93 -6.11 5.75
N TRP A 134 5.94 -5.42 5.18
CA TRP A 134 6.17 -4.48 4.08
C TRP A 134 6.98 -3.26 4.52
N LEU A 135 6.71 -2.70 5.69
CA LEU A 135 7.49 -1.58 6.23
C LEU A 135 8.95 -2.00 6.51
N ASP A 136 9.17 -3.16 7.12
CA ASP A 136 10.50 -3.70 7.39
C ASP A 136 11.28 -3.93 6.10
N ALA A 137 10.65 -4.47 5.06
CA ALA A 137 11.28 -4.67 3.75
C ALA A 137 11.70 -3.35 3.09
N GLY A 138 10.87 -2.30 3.18
CA GLY A 138 11.22 -0.96 2.71
C GLY A 138 12.43 -0.38 3.46
N LEU A 139 12.47 -0.51 4.78
CA LEU A 139 13.62 -0.10 5.59
C LEU A 139 14.87 -0.93 5.29
N ALA A 140 14.69 -2.25 5.06
CA ALA A 140 15.79 -3.15 4.69
C ALA A 140 16.44 -2.77 3.36
N ALA A 141 15.67 -2.24 2.39
CA ALA A 141 16.20 -1.74 1.13
C ALA A 141 17.24 -0.61 1.33
N LEU A 142 17.11 0.17 2.40
CA LEU A 142 18.02 1.27 2.73
C LEU A 142 19.10 0.89 3.76
N ARG A 143 19.20 -0.37 4.18
CA ARG A 143 20.11 -0.81 5.28
C ARG A 143 21.56 -0.46 5.03
N GLY A 144 22.05 -0.56 3.79
CA GLY A 144 23.44 -0.28 3.41
C GLY A 144 23.76 1.20 3.18
N THR A 145 22.79 2.10 3.34
CA THR A 145 22.99 3.54 3.17
C THR A 145 23.48 4.21 4.48
N PRO A 146 24.18 5.35 4.39
CA PRO A 146 24.62 6.10 5.57
C PRO A 146 23.52 6.95 6.21
N LEU A 147 22.27 6.85 5.74
CA LEU A 147 21.13 7.58 6.29
C LEU A 147 20.88 7.18 7.74
N THR A 148 20.43 8.13 8.56
CA THR A 148 19.92 7.82 9.90
C THR A 148 18.65 6.97 9.79
N GLU A 149 18.29 6.22 10.84
CA GLU A 149 17.04 5.42 10.83
C GLU A 149 15.80 6.31 10.68
N HIS A 150 15.85 7.55 11.15
CA HIS A 150 14.79 8.54 10.94
C HIS A 150 14.64 8.90 9.45
N ASP A 151 15.75 9.17 8.76
CA ASP A 151 15.74 9.53 7.34
C ASP A 151 15.35 8.33 6.47
N LYS A 152 15.78 7.11 6.82
CA LYS A 152 15.32 5.89 6.17
C LYS A 152 13.80 5.74 6.26
N LEU A 153 13.23 5.93 7.45
CA LEU A 153 11.79 5.86 7.64
C LEU A 153 11.07 6.95 6.83
N ALA A 154 11.58 8.19 6.83
CA ALA A 154 11.02 9.30 6.07
C ALA A 154 11.04 9.01 4.56
N ALA A 155 12.14 8.45 4.03
CA ALA A 155 12.27 8.04 2.64
C ALA A 155 11.26 6.95 2.26
N VAL A 156 11.16 5.88 3.05
CA VAL A 156 10.21 4.78 2.84
C VAL A 156 8.76 5.28 2.86
N MET A 157 8.41 6.12 3.85
CA MET A 157 7.07 6.69 3.95
C MET A 157 6.74 7.63 2.77
N SER A 158 7.71 8.39 2.28
CA SER A 158 7.53 9.25 1.10
C SER A 158 7.21 8.43 -0.15
N VAL A 159 7.92 7.34 -0.38
CA VAL A 159 7.65 6.41 -1.48
C VAL A 159 6.28 5.73 -1.29
N LEU A 160 5.95 5.27 -0.08
CA LEU A 160 4.64 4.66 0.23
C LEU A 160 3.49 5.62 -0.10
N TYR A 161 3.56 6.86 0.37
CA TYR A 161 2.51 7.86 0.11
C TYR A 161 2.37 8.18 -1.37
N PHE A 162 3.48 8.28 -2.09
CA PHE A 162 3.48 8.50 -3.52
C PHE A 162 2.82 7.33 -4.27
N VAL A 163 3.26 6.10 -4.04
CA VAL A 163 2.71 4.90 -4.70
C VAL A 163 1.23 4.74 -4.40
N ARG A 164 0.83 4.90 -3.12
CA ARG A 164 -0.57 4.82 -2.71
C ARG A 164 -1.44 5.87 -3.40
N GLY A 165 -0.95 7.11 -3.49
CA GLY A 165 -1.66 8.20 -4.17
C GLY A 165 -1.77 7.98 -5.67
N ALA A 166 -0.69 7.54 -6.30
CA ALA A 166 -0.65 7.22 -7.72
C ALA A 166 -1.62 6.07 -8.07
N ALA A 167 -1.60 4.98 -7.30
CA ALA A 167 -2.52 3.84 -7.50
C ALA A 167 -3.99 4.23 -7.29
N ALA A 168 -4.28 5.08 -6.29
CA ALA A 168 -5.64 5.56 -6.07
C ALA A 168 -6.16 6.37 -7.27
N LEU A 169 -5.33 7.27 -7.79
CA LEU A 169 -5.70 8.08 -8.96
C LEU A 169 -5.87 7.25 -10.22
N ASP A 170 -5.00 6.27 -10.44
CA ASP A 170 -5.06 5.39 -11.59
C ASP A 170 -6.34 4.54 -11.60
N LEU A 171 -6.65 3.91 -10.48
CA LEU A 171 -7.87 3.11 -10.31
C LEU A 171 -9.17 3.93 -10.38
N GLU A 172 -9.11 5.23 -10.00
CA GLU A 172 -10.23 6.16 -10.18
C GLU A 172 -10.34 6.63 -11.63
N ALA A 173 -9.21 6.90 -12.31
CA ALA A 173 -9.19 7.36 -13.70
C ALA A 173 -9.74 6.32 -14.67
N GLY A 174 -9.52 5.02 -14.42
CA GLY A 174 -10.11 3.94 -15.23
C GLY A 174 -11.64 3.95 -15.30
N SER A 175 -12.32 4.75 -14.46
CA SER A 175 -13.77 4.96 -14.48
C SER A 175 -14.22 6.16 -15.34
N LEU A 176 -13.30 7.01 -15.81
CA LEU A 176 -13.57 8.21 -16.61
C LEU A 176 -12.97 8.02 -18.01
N ASP A 177 -13.70 8.50 -19.04
CA ASP A 177 -13.15 8.56 -20.40
C ASP A 177 -12.08 9.66 -20.48
N ALA A 178 -10.85 9.30 -20.08
CA ALA A 178 -9.70 10.21 -20.06
C ALA A 178 -9.37 10.79 -21.46
N SER A 179 -9.81 10.13 -22.53
CA SER A 179 -9.58 10.59 -23.91
C SER A 179 -10.28 11.91 -24.23
N GLN A 180 -11.37 12.22 -23.54
CA GLN A 180 -12.13 13.47 -23.73
C GLN A 180 -11.63 14.63 -22.85
N TYR A 181 -10.79 14.33 -21.85
CA TYR A 181 -10.35 15.33 -20.88
C TYR A 181 -9.59 16.52 -21.52
N PRO A 182 -8.66 16.36 -22.49
CA PRO A 182 -8.01 17.47 -23.14
C PRO A 182 -8.98 18.38 -23.89
N GLN A 183 -9.97 17.81 -24.56
CA GLN A 183 -11.00 18.57 -25.30
C GLN A 183 -11.91 19.34 -24.34
N LEU A 184 -12.29 18.72 -23.23
CA LEU A 184 -13.07 19.38 -22.18
C LEU A 184 -12.32 20.54 -21.57
N LEU A 185 -11.03 20.38 -21.26
CA LEU A 185 -10.19 21.47 -20.75
C LEU A 185 -10.10 22.63 -21.75
N ARG A 186 -9.84 22.36 -23.05
CA ARG A 186 -9.77 23.40 -24.09
C ARG A 186 -11.09 24.17 -24.21
N ARG A 187 -12.22 23.53 -23.96
CA ARG A 187 -13.56 24.17 -24.04
C ARG A 187 -13.91 25.00 -22.81
N LEU A 188 -13.50 24.55 -21.63
CA LEU A 188 -13.94 25.17 -20.35
C LEU A 188 -12.93 26.19 -19.83
N MET A 189 -11.66 26.09 -20.22
CA MET A 189 -10.58 26.85 -19.62
C MET A 189 -10.44 28.23 -20.27
N ASP A 190 -10.36 29.28 -19.44
CA ASP A 190 -9.93 30.60 -19.85
C ASP A 190 -8.40 30.72 -19.73
N PRO A 191 -7.64 30.85 -20.85
CA PRO A 191 -6.20 30.95 -20.81
C PRO A 191 -5.66 32.14 -20.03
N ALA A 192 -6.42 33.24 -19.96
CA ALA A 192 -6.02 34.42 -19.18
C ALA A 192 -6.08 34.15 -17.67
N ARG A 193 -7.02 33.31 -17.25
CA ARG A 193 -7.21 32.92 -15.84
C ARG A 193 -6.26 31.79 -15.41
N TYR A 194 -5.89 30.90 -16.34
CA TYR A 194 -5.06 29.72 -16.09
C TYR A 194 -3.86 29.62 -17.04
N PRO A 195 -2.93 30.59 -17.04
CA PRO A 195 -1.87 30.67 -18.05
C PRO A 195 -0.90 29.50 -18.04
N ALA A 196 -0.56 28.95 -16.87
CA ALA A 196 0.33 27.78 -16.77
C ALA A 196 -0.32 26.50 -17.32
N LEU A 197 -1.62 26.30 -17.04
CA LEU A 197 -2.37 25.15 -17.57
C LEU A 197 -2.57 25.30 -19.09
N ALA A 198 -2.78 26.52 -19.60
CA ALA A 198 -2.86 26.81 -21.02
C ALA A 198 -1.56 26.46 -21.74
N ALA A 199 -0.41 26.80 -21.16
CA ALA A 199 0.90 26.42 -21.70
C ALA A 199 1.08 24.88 -21.75
N ALA A 200 0.70 24.16 -20.69
CA ALA A 200 0.76 22.70 -20.67
C ALA A 200 -0.17 22.06 -21.71
N LEU A 201 -1.39 22.57 -21.87
CA LEU A 201 -2.32 22.15 -22.93
C LEU A 201 -1.77 22.39 -24.32
N SER A 202 -1.16 23.55 -24.56
CA SER A 202 -0.56 23.91 -25.85
C SER A 202 0.67 23.05 -26.16
N ALA A 203 1.39 22.59 -25.15
CA ALA A 203 2.50 21.67 -25.27
C ALA A 203 2.08 20.21 -25.50
N GLY A 204 0.78 19.92 -25.57
CA GLY A 204 0.26 18.56 -25.81
C GLY A 204 0.41 17.60 -24.63
N VAL A 205 0.66 18.11 -23.41
CA VAL A 205 0.88 17.26 -22.22
C VAL A 205 -0.30 16.33 -21.95
N PHE A 206 -1.48 16.70 -22.36
CA PHE A 206 -2.72 15.94 -22.16
C PHE A 206 -3.18 15.18 -23.42
N ASP A 207 -2.48 15.31 -24.58
CA ASP A 207 -2.91 14.71 -25.85
C ASP A 207 -2.38 13.29 -26.06
N GLY A 208 -1.38 12.89 -25.30
CA GLY A 208 -0.85 11.55 -25.20
C GLY A 208 -1.09 11.08 -23.79
N ALA A 209 -2.29 10.59 -23.48
CA ALA A 209 -2.38 9.62 -22.42
C ALA A 209 -1.53 8.44 -22.90
N ASP A 210 -0.28 8.34 -22.43
CA ASP A 210 0.41 7.07 -22.48
C ASP A 210 -0.58 6.08 -21.87
N ASP A 211 -1.04 5.12 -22.68
CA ASP A 211 -1.97 4.07 -22.24
C ASP A 211 -1.33 3.15 -21.16
N ASP A 212 -0.15 3.51 -20.70
CA ASP A 212 0.58 2.82 -19.66
C ASP A 212 0.50 3.60 -18.32
N PRO A 213 -0.40 3.19 -17.42
CA PRO A 213 -0.54 3.76 -16.08
C PRO A 213 0.77 3.76 -15.28
N SER A 214 1.66 2.81 -15.59
CA SER A 214 2.96 2.67 -14.94
C SER A 214 3.97 3.77 -15.33
N ALA A 215 3.79 4.44 -16.46
CA ALA A 215 4.71 5.50 -16.91
C ALA A 215 4.71 6.70 -15.96
N GLY A 216 3.53 7.09 -15.45
CA GLY A 216 3.38 8.13 -14.43
C GLY A 216 4.05 7.74 -13.11
N LEU A 217 3.84 6.51 -12.66
CA LEU A 217 4.50 5.94 -11.49
C LEU A 217 6.03 5.97 -11.66
N ALA A 218 6.55 5.42 -12.75
CA ALA A 218 7.99 5.33 -13.00
C ALA A 218 8.66 6.71 -13.01
N SER A 219 8.01 7.70 -13.64
CA SER A 219 8.53 9.06 -13.72
C SER A 219 8.57 9.76 -12.36
N GLY A 220 7.54 9.62 -11.54
CA GLY A 220 7.47 10.19 -10.19
C GLY A 220 8.40 9.47 -9.22
N LEU A 221 8.42 8.15 -9.25
CA LEU A 221 9.30 7.33 -8.43
C LEU A 221 10.78 7.67 -8.68
N ARG A 222 11.17 7.80 -9.95
CA ARG A 222 12.54 8.21 -10.30
C ARG A 222 12.93 9.53 -9.63
N ARG A 223 12.05 10.56 -9.66
CA ARG A 223 12.32 11.86 -9.01
C ARG A 223 12.47 11.74 -7.50
N LEU A 224 11.66 10.92 -6.84
CA LEU A 224 11.79 10.64 -5.41
C LEU A 224 13.11 9.95 -5.10
N LEU A 225 13.47 8.93 -5.86
CA LEU A 225 14.71 8.20 -5.69
C LEU A 225 15.95 9.08 -6.00
N ASP A 226 15.85 10.02 -6.93
CA ASP A 226 16.90 11.01 -7.18
C ASP A 226 17.09 11.92 -5.96
N GLY A 227 15.99 12.38 -5.33
CA GLY A 227 16.03 13.16 -4.09
C GLY A 227 16.68 12.40 -2.95
N ILE A 228 16.25 11.15 -2.70
CA ILE A 228 16.85 10.27 -1.68
C ILE A 228 18.35 10.03 -1.99
N GLY A 229 18.72 9.90 -3.26
CA GLY A 229 20.11 9.75 -3.68
C GLY A 229 21.01 10.95 -3.33
N VAL A 230 20.46 12.16 -3.38
CA VAL A 230 21.15 13.37 -2.90
C VAL A 230 21.42 13.30 -1.41
N GLU A 231 20.42 12.87 -0.61
CA GLU A 231 20.58 12.72 0.85
C GLU A 231 21.61 11.64 1.21
N VAL A 232 21.56 10.49 0.53
CA VAL A 232 22.54 9.41 0.69
C VAL A 232 23.96 9.89 0.38
N THR A 233 24.13 10.70 -0.66
CA THR A 233 25.44 11.26 -1.05
C THR A 233 25.95 12.27 -0.03
N ALA A 234 25.10 13.15 0.47
CA ALA A 234 25.43 14.14 1.48
C ALA A 234 25.88 13.45 2.79
N ALA A 235 25.12 12.46 3.26
CA ALA A 235 25.44 11.70 4.46
C ALA A 235 26.79 10.94 4.35
N ASN A 236 27.14 10.44 3.16
CA ASN A 236 28.45 9.83 2.88
C ASN A 236 29.60 10.84 3.02
N THR A 237 29.36 12.09 2.64
CA THR A 237 30.39 13.15 2.69
C THR A 237 30.65 13.57 4.14
N ASP A 238 29.58 13.72 4.93
CA ASP A 238 29.68 14.10 6.34
C ASP A 238 30.37 13.02 7.18
N SER A 239 30.08 11.74 6.91
CA SER A 239 30.72 10.60 7.59
C SER A 239 32.24 10.57 7.36
N ARG A 240 32.72 10.96 6.16
CA ARG A 240 34.15 11.00 5.83
C ARG A 240 34.88 12.21 6.41
N SER A 241 34.16 13.31 6.68
CA SER A 241 34.74 14.54 7.24
C SER A 241 34.88 14.47 8.76
N GLY A 242 34.20 13.56 9.44
CA GLY A 242 34.27 13.37 10.90
C GLY A 242 35.35 12.40 11.37
N ASP A 243 36.05 11.70 10.47
CA ASP A 243 37.10 10.71 10.77
C ASP A 243 38.56 11.27 10.54
N GLY A 244 38.72 12.60 10.39
CA GLY A 244 39.99 13.28 10.08
C GLY A 244 40.63 14.00 11.29
#